data_0dcf1fb50f4c00405361b22124e71886
#
_entry.id   0dcf1fb50f4c00405361b22124e71886
#
_cell.length_a   1.000
_cell.length_b   1.000
_cell.length_c   1.000
_cell.angle_alpha   90.00
_cell.angle_beta   90.00
_cell.angle_gamma   90.00
#
_symmetry.space_group_name_H-M   'P 1'
#
loop_
_entity.id
_entity.type
_entity.pdbx_description
1 polymer ?
#
loop_
_entity_poly.entity_id
_entity_poly.type
_entity_poly.pdbx_seq_one_letter_code
_entity_poly.pdbx_strand_id
1 'polypeptide(L)'
;LNEKIKDAVLWSMVDTNLPLAGTPEFIILAKKYLRANRQRMIERFPIYRELADIADALNDESPIAKYLNEQFLIDLGFWYHLSWLSETLRRSDYRVQAWQNKGRGFTRQDRLDLVKLIGEEIASIGPRYKALYDKGQIELCMSPYAHPIVPLLLDINTARQAWPDVTLPNSTCYAGGEVRSKWHLTQGIKTF
;
A
#
# COMPACT_ATOMS: atom_id res chain seq x y z
N LEU A 1 -14.69 0.79 12.93
CA LEU A 1 -13.83 0.73 11.72
C LEU A 1 -13.48 2.14 11.21
N ASN A 2 -14.42 3.09 11.27
CA ASN A 2 -14.32 4.38 10.60
C ASN A 2 -13.19 5.29 11.11
N GLU A 3 -12.90 5.31 12.41
CA GLU A 3 -11.89 6.22 12.98
C GLU A 3 -10.43 5.76 12.82
N LYS A 4 -10.19 4.55 12.31
CA LYS A 4 -8.85 3.95 12.23
C LYS A 4 -8.23 3.95 10.84
N ILE A 5 -9.02 4.12 9.78
CA ILE A 5 -8.50 4.11 8.40
C ILE A 5 -8.03 5.52 8.04
N LYS A 6 -6.72 5.74 7.97
CA LYS A 6 -6.11 7.03 7.59
C LYS A 6 -5.77 7.13 6.09
N ASP A 7 -5.67 6.00 5.40
CA ASP A 7 -5.40 5.98 3.97
C ASP A 7 -6.67 6.31 3.18
N ALA A 8 -6.62 7.38 2.39
CA ALA A 8 -7.77 7.88 1.65
C ALA A 8 -8.25 6.91 0.55
N VAL A 9 -7.37 6.09 0.00
CA VAL A 9 -7.71 5.11 -1.04
C VAL A 9 -8.41 3.91 -0.41
N LEU A 10 -7.92 3.44 0.73
CA LEU A 10 -8.59 2.39 1.48
C LEU A 10 -9.91 2.90 2.11
N TRP A 11 -9.93 4.18 2.55
CA TRP A 11 -11.16 4.80 3.07
C TRP A 11 -12.29 4.77 2.05
N SER A 12 -12.01 5.04 0.78
CA SER A 12 -13.03 5.01 -0.28
C SER A 12 -13.73 3.66 -0.44
N MET A 13 -13.14 2.57 0.07
CA MET A 13 -13.78 1.25 0.10
C MET A 13 -14.90 1.13 1.16
N VAL A 14 -14.89 1.97 2.19
CA VAL A 14 -15.91 1.96 3.25
C VAL A 14 -16.85 3.16 3.16
N ASP A 15 -16.44 4.22 2.43
CA ASP A 15 -17.23 5.43 2.25
C ASP A 15 -18.53 5.14 1.50
N THR A 16 -19.57 5.81 1.92
CA THR A 16 -20.89 5.78 1.26
C THR A 16 -21.06 6.91 0.26
N ASN A 17 -20.20 7.92 0.28
CA ASN A 17 -20.28 9.11 -0.52
C ASN A 17 -19.08 9.19 -1.48
N LEU A 18 -19.11 8.37 -2.52
CA LEU A 18 -18.08 8.44 -3.56
C LEU A 18 -18.29 9.68 -4.45
N PRO A 19 -17.21 10.20 -5.07
CA PRO A 19 -17.33 11.33 -5.98
C PRO A 19 -18.28 11.08 -7.13
N LEU A 20 -19.04 12.10 -7.50
CA LEU A 20 -19.98 12.04 -8.62
C LEU A 20 -19.23 11.95 -9.95
N ALA A 21 -19.80 11.17 -10.88
CA ALA A 21 -19.25 11.01 -12.23
C ALA A 21 -19.03 12.35 -12.94
N GLY A 22 -17.91 12.49 -13.62
CA GLY A 22 -17.53 13.70 -14.35
C GLY A 22 -16.96 14.83 -13.48
N THR A 23 -16.84 14.65 -12.15
CA THR A 23 -16.17 15.63 -11.30
C THR A 23 -14.64 15.41 -11.28
N PRO A 24 -13.85 16.45 -11.01
CA PRO A 24 -12.40 16.30 -10.85
C PRO A 24 -12.02 15.25 -9.78
N GLU A 25 -12.77 15.20 -8.67
CA GLU A 25 -12.55 14.24 -7.58
C GLU A 25 -12.74 12.80 -8.04
N PHE A 26 -13.72 12.56 -8.92
CA PHE A 26 -13.95 11.24 -9.53
C PHE A 26 -12.72 10.81 -10.35
N ILE A 27 -12.21 11.70 -11.20
CA ILE A 27 -11.04 11.44 -12.04
C ILE A 27 -9.80 11.21 -11.17
N ILE A 28 -9.59 12.05 -10.16
CA ILE A 28 -8.47 11.92 -9.22
C ILE A 28 -8.52 10.56 -8.50
N LEU A 29 -9.69 10.13 -8.04
CA LEU A 29 -9.83 8.84 -7.37
C LEU A 29 -9.59 7.68 -8.34
N ALA A 30 -10.16 7.73 -9.55
CA ALA A 30 -9.90 6.72 -10.58
C ALA A 30 -8.41 6.59 -10.89
N LYS A 31 -7.68 7.72 -11.04
CA LYS A 31 -6.22 7.72 -11.26
C LYS A 31 -5.43 7.15 -10.07
N LYS A 32 -5.90 7.34 -8.84
CA LYS A 32 -5.26 6.71 -7.66
C LYS A 32 -5.32 5.19 -7.72
N TYR A 33 -6.39 4.62 -8.24
CA TYR A 33 -6.53 3.16 -8.41
C TYR A 33 -5.67 2.58 -9.54
N LEU A 34 -4.96 3.41 -10.31
CA LEU A 34 -3.94 2.96 -11.27
C LEU A 34 -2.53 2.86 -10.67
N ARG A 35 -2.36 3.20 -9.40
CA ARG A 35 -1.07 3.13 -8.69
C ARG A 35 -0.70 1.69 -8.30
N ALA A 36 -0.79 0.81 -9.26
CA ALA A 36 -0.35 -0.58 -9.17
C ALA A 36 0.60 -0.87 -10.34
N ASN A 37 1.48 -1.84 -10.18
CA ASN A 37 2.38 -2.20 -11.28
C ASN A 37 1.55 -2.70 -12.47
N ARG A 38 1.61 -1.96 -13.60
CA ARG A 38 0.78 -2.24 -14.78
C ARG A 38 0.93 -3.69 -15.24
N GLN A 39 2.14 -4.10 -15.52
CA GLN A 39 2.41 -5.41 -16.10
C GLN A 39 2.12 -6.58 -15.14
N ARG A 40 2.46 -6.42 -13.85
CA ARG A 40 2.39 -7.52 -12.88
C ARG A 40 1.06 -7.62 -12.15
N MET A 41 0.32 -6.52 -12.04
CA MET A 41 -0.88 -6.43 -11.21
C MET A 41 -2.13 -6.09 -12.03
N ILE A 42 -2.06 -5.12 -12.96
CA ILE A 42 -3.23 -4.70 -13.76
C ILE A 42 -3.47 -5.67 -14.90
N GLU A 43 -2.47 -5.89 -15.76
CA GLU A 43 -2.60 -6.72 -16.98
C GLU A 43 -2.87 -8.20 -16.68
N ARG A 44 -2.50 -8.64 -15.50
CA ARG A 44 -2.77 -10.00 -15.03
C ARG A 44 -4.27 -10.32 -14.94
N PHE A 45 -5.12 -9.31 -14.65
CA PHE A 45 -6.55 -9.46 -14.48
C PHE A 45 -7.29 -8.76 -15.62
N PRO A 46 -7.85 -9.48 -16.59
CA PRO A 46 -8.47 -8.87 -17.77
C PRO A 46 -9.49 -7.79 -17.45
N ILE A 47 -10.34 -8.03 -16.44
CA ILE A 47 -11.37 -7.05 -16.03
C ILE A 47 -10.73 -5.81 -15.41
N TYR A 48 -9.70 -5.96 -14.58
CA TYR A 48 -9.00 -4.82 -14.01
C TYR A 48 -8.31 -4.00 -15.10
N ARG A 49 -7.69 -4.68 -16.08
CA ARG A 49 -7.06 -4.01 -17.24
C ARG A 49 -8.06 -3.17 -18.02
N GLU A 50 -9.23 -3.72 -18.35
CA GLU A 50 -10.28 -2.99 -19.07
C GLU A 50 -10.72 -1.73 -18.31
N LEU A 51 -10.97 -1.85 -17.00
CA LEU A 51 -11.35 -0.72 -16.16
C LEU A 51 -10.20 0.30 -16.05
N ALA A 52 -8.97 -0.17 -15.93
CA ALA A 52 -7.78 0.66 -15.85
C ALA A 52 -7.51 1.42 -17.17
N ASP A 53 -7.73 0.80 -18.32
CA ASP A 53 -7.57 1.44 -19.63
C ASP A 53 -8.59 2.60 -19.79
N ILE A 54 -9.83 2.42 -19.34
CA ILE A 54 -10.84 3.48 -19.31
C ILE A 54 -10.37 4.61 -18.36
N ALA A 55 -9.95 4.26 -17.14
CA ALA A 55 -9.49 5.24 -16.17
C ALA A 55 -8.24 6.00 -16.65
N ASP A 56 -7.35 5.33 -17.36
CA ASP A 56 -6.11 5.95 -17.90
C ASP A 56 -6.40 7.00 -18.97
N ALA A 57 -7.46 6.80 -19.75
CA ALA A 57 -7.92 7.75 -20.76
C ALA A 57 -8.66 8.98 -20.17
N LEU A 58 -9.01 8.99 -18.89
CA LEU A 58 -9.71 10.12 -18.27
C LEU A 58 -8.77 11.30 -18.05
N ASN A 59 -9.24 12.50 -18.38
CA ASN A 59 -8.67 13.79 -18.04
C ASN A 59 -9.79 14.78 -17.70
N ASP A 60 -9.45 15.98 -17.24
CA ASP A 60 -10.45 16.96 -16.78
C ASP A 60 -11.43 17.42 -17.87
N GLU A 61 -11.10 17.21 -19.15
CA GLU A 61 -11.92 17.56 -20.31
C GLU A 61 -12.62 16.32 -20.93
N SER A 62 -12.42 15.11 -20.37
CA SER A 62 -12.94 13.87 -20.96
C SER A 62 -14.45 13.82 -20.94
N PRO A 63 -15.14 13.87 -22.10
CA PRO A 63 -16.60 13.69 -22.15
C PRO A 63 -17.05 12.34 -21.59
N ILE A 64 -16.22 11.31 -21.75
CA ILE A 64 -16.46 9.94 -21.25
C ILE A 64 -16.68 9.91 -19.73
N ALA A 65 -16.03 10.78 -18.96
CA ALA A 65 -16.19 10.82 -17.51
C ALA A 65 -17.64 11.04 -17.06
N LYS A 66 -18.43 11.74 -17.89
CA LYS A 66 -19.86 12.03 -17.61
C LYS A 66 -20.79 10.81 -17.85
N TYR A 67 -20.32 9.81 -18.60
CA TYR A 67 -21.08 8.58 -18.89
C TYR A 67 -20.72 7.43 -17.94
N LEU A 68 -19.67 7.60 -17.13
CA LEU A 68 -19.34 6.65 -16.08
C LEU A 68 -20.29 6.83 -14.89
N ASN A 69 -20.32 5.86 -14.02
CA ASN A 69 -21.13 5.89 -12.81
C ASN A 69 -20.32 5.50 -11.57
N GLU A 70 -20.93 5.58 -10.41
CA GLU A 70 -20.32 5.19 -9.14
C GLU A 70 -19.80 3.74 -9.17
N GLN A 71 -20.54 2.83 -9.83
CA GLN A 71 -20.14 1.42 -9.93
C GLN A 71 -18.79 1.23 -10.63
N PHE A 72 -18.47 2.09 -11.60
CA PHE A 72 -17.14 2.07 -12.23
C PHE A 72 -16.02 2.31 -11.21
N LEU A 73 -16.17 3.32 -10.34
CA LEU A 73 -15.19 3.58 -9.27
C LEU A 73 -15.12 2.43 -8.27
N ILE A 74 -16.27 1.86 -7.93
CA ILE A 74 -16.36 0.72 -7.02
C ILE A 74 -15.60 -0.47 -7.58
N ASP A 75 -15.87 -0.85 -8.82
CA ASP A 75 -15.25 -2.02 -9.44
C ASP A 75 -13.75 -1.81 -9.65
N LEU A 76 -13.34 -0.63 -10.12
CA LEU A 76 -11.94 -0.28 -10.30
C LEU A 76 -11.17 -0.29 -8.96
N GLY A 77 -11.73 0.32 -7.91
CA GLY A 77 -11.14 0.36 -6.58
C GLY A 77 -11.09 -1.01 -5.92
N PHE A 78 -12.11 -1.83 -6.12
CA PHE A 78 -12.14 -3.21 -5.64
C PHE A 78 -11.00 -4.04 -6.25
N TRP A 79 -10.84 -3.98 -7.58
CA TRP A 79 -9.75 -4.65 -8.28
C TRP A 79 -8.38 -4.13 -7.87
N TYR A 80 -8.23 -2.81 -7.66
CA TYR A 80 -7.00 -2.25 -7.12
C TYR A 80 -6.59 -2.96 -5.83
N HIS A 81 -7.47 -3.01 -4.83
CA HIS A 81 -7.15 -3.64 -3.54
C HIS A 81 -7.01 -5.17 -3.66
N LEU A 82 -7.82 -5.83 -4.47
CA LEU A 82 -7.74 -7.26 -4.73
C LEU A 82 -6.38 -7.64 -5.34
N SER A 83 -5.84 -6.81 -6.24
CA SER A 83 -4.56 -7.06 -6.90
C SER A 83 -3.35 -7.03 -5.96
N TRP A 84 -3.46 -6.38 -4.79
CA TRP A 84 -2.42 -6.33 -3.77
C TRP A 84 -2.40 -7.56 -2.86
N LEU A 85 -3.44 -8.39 -2.89
CA LEU A 85 -3.46 -9.61 -2.08
C LEU A 85 -2.40 -10.61 -2.55
N SER A 86 -1.84 -11.36 -1.62
CA SER A 86 -0.83 -12.38 -1.92
C SER A 86 -1.38 -13.47 -2.83
N GLU A 87 -0.51 -14.10 -3.61
CA GLU A 87 -0.87 -15.23 -4.47
C GLU A 87 -1.46 -16.39 -3.64
N THR A 88 -0.88 -16.68 -2.48
CA THR A 88 -1.37 -17.70 -1.58
C THR A 88 -2.82 -17.42 -1.20
N LEU A 89 -3.13 -16.20 -0.78
CA LEU A 89 -4.48 -15.83 -0.37
C LEU A 89 -5.46 -15.93 -1.55
N ARG A 90 -5.06 -15.49 -2.74
CA ARG A 90 -5.89 -15.61 -3.96
C ARG A 90 -6.22 -17.05 -4.33
N ARG A 91 -5.35 -18.00 -3.99
CA ARG A 91 -5.57 -19.43 -4.31
C ARG A 91 -6.30 -20.18 -3.21
N SER A 92 -6.16 -19.77 -1.95
CA SER A 92 -6.68 -20.53 -0.80
C SER A 92 -7.93 -19.96 -0.17
N ASP A 93 -8.17 -18.63 -0.26
CA ASP A 93 -9.35 -18.02 0.35
C ASP A 93 -10.55 -18.03 -0.62
N TYR A 94 -11.62 -18.71 -0.22
CA TYR A 94 -12.82 -18.87 -1.04
C TYR A 94 -13.52 -17.52 -1.34
N ARG A 95 -13.42 -16.54 -0.44
CA ARG A 95 -13.98 -15.19 -0.64
C ARG A 95 -13.28 -14.50 -1.81
N VAL A 96 -11.95 -14.56 -1.82
CA VAL A 96 -11.12 -13.97 -2.88
C VAL A 96 -11.40 -14.62 -4.22
N GLN A 97 -11.51 -15.95 -4.26
CA GLN A 97 -11.88 -16.69 -5.48
C GLN A 97 -13.27 -16.29 -5.99
N ALA A 98 -14.26 -16.17 -5.08
CA ALA A 98 -15.62 -15.75 -5.43
C ALA A 98 -15.61 -14.34 -6.03
N TRP A 99 -14.86 -13.40 -5.47
CA TRP A 99 -14.76 -12.03 -6.01
C TRP A 99 -14.03 -12.00 -7.36
N GLN A 100 -12.97 -12.78 -7.55
CA GLN A 100 -12.31 -12.89 -8.86
C GLN A 100 -13.27 -13.43 -9.92
N ASN A 101 -14.09 -14.44 -9.60
CA ASN A 101 -15.08 -15.01 -10.49
C ASN A 101 -16.25 -14.05 -10.75
N LYS A 102 -16.69 -13.28 -9.74
CA LYS A 102 -17.71 -12.25 -9.89
C LYS A 102 -17.29 -11.16 -10.86
N GLY A 103 -16.09 -10.69 -10.77
CA GLY A 103 -15.44 -9.78 -11.70
C GLY A 103 -15.90 -8.33 -11.70
N ARG A 104 -17.20 -8.06 -11.60
CA ARG A 104 -17.83 -6.71 -11.64
C ARG A 104 -19.09 -6.67 -10.79
N GLY A 105 -19.60 -5.46 -10.56
CA GLY A 105 -20.83 -5.25 -9.80
C GLY A 105 -20.62 -5.51 -8.30
N PHE A 106 -19.46 -5.14 -7.78
CA PHE A 106 -19.17 -5.30 -6.36
C PHE A 106 -20.10 -4.43 -5.51
N THR A 107 -20.69 -5.04 -4.51
CA THR A 107 -21.61 -4.38 -3.59
C THR A 107 -20.85 -3.69 -2.46
N ARG A 108 -21.59 -2.87 -1.69
CA ARG A 108 -21.03 -2.32 -0.44
C ARG A 108 -20.58 -3.41 0.50
N GLN A 109 -21.31 -4.53 0.59
CA GLN A 109 -20.91 -5.65 1.45
C GLN A 109 -19.61 -6.28 0.99
N ASP A 110 -19.42 -6.51 -0.32
CA ASP A 110 -18.15 -7.00 -0.86
C ASP A 110 -16.98 -6.10 -0.47
N ARG A 111 -17.16 -4.78 -0.57
CA ARG A 111 -16.13 -3.80 -0.17
C ARG A 111 -15.76 -3.90 1.31
N LEU A 112 -16.76 -3.99 2.19
CA LEU A 112 -16.54 -4.12 3.63
C LEU A 112 -15.86 -5.45 3.97
N ASP A 113 -16.26 -6.53 3.31
CA ASP A 113 -15.67 -7.85 3.52
C ASP A 113 -14.22 -7.91 3.03
N LEU A 114 -13.89 -7.23 1.92
CA LEU A 114 -12.51 -7.12 1.45
C LEU A 114 -11.63 -6.30 2.44
N VAL A 115 -12.13 -5.18 2.94
CA VAL A 115 -11.40 -4.39 3.96
C VAL A 115 -11.22 -5.19 5.24
N LYS A 116 -12.24 -5.95 5.66
CA LYS A 116 -12.14 -6.86 6.80
C LYS A 116 -11.07 -7.92 6.58
N LEU A 117 -11.05 -8.57 5.41
CA LEU A 117 -10.04 -9.56 5.04
C LEU A 117 -8.62 -8.96 5.11
N ILE A 118 -8.41 -7.76 4.56
CA ILE A 118 -7.12 -7.05 4.64
C ILE A 118 -6.71 -6.84 6.10
N GLY A 119 -7.65 -6.42 6.94
CA GLY A 119 -7.42 -6.25 8.39
C GLY A 119 -7.06 -7.56 9.10
N GLU A 120 -7.75 -8.65 8.78
CA GLU A 120 -7.46 -10.00 9.30
C GLU A 120 -6.05 -10.46 8.93
N GLU A 121 -5.65 -10.27 7.68
CA GLU A 121 -4.32 -10.65 7.20
C GLU A 121 -3.22 -9.83 7.88
N ILE A 122 -3.37 -8.51 7.96
CA ILE A 122 -2.42 -7.64 8.66
C ILE A 122 -2.29 -8.03 10.14
N ALA A 123 -3.41 -8.23 10.82
CA ALA A 123 -3.42 -8.63 12.23
C ALA A 123 -2.77 -9.99 12.47
N SER A 124 -2.78 -10.88 11.48
CA SER A 124 -2.19 -12.22 11.57
C SER A 124 -0.66 -12.24 11.47
N ILE A 125 -0.03 -11.17 10.94
CA ILE A 125 1.41 -11.14 10.64
C ILE A 125 2.24 -11.33 11.90
N GLY A 126 2.02 -10.51 12.94
CA GLY A 126 2.77 -10.60 14.19
C GLY A 126 2.68 -11.98 14.86
N PRO A 127 1.48 -12.53 15.08
CA PRO A 127 1.33 -13.88 15.62
C PRO A 127 2.00 -14.97 14.79
N ARG A 128 2.00 -14.87 13.44
CA ARG A 128 2.69 -15.84 12.58
C ARG A 128 4.22 -15.77 12.77
N TYR A 129 4.80 -14.58 12.80
CA TYR A 129 6.23 -14.39 13.07
C TYR A 129 6.60 -14.96 14.44
N LYS A 130 5.81 -14.63 15.48
CA LYS A 130 6.04 -15.16 16.82
C LYS A 130 6.01 -16.68 16.83
N ALA A 131 5.02 -17.31 16.20
CA ALA A 131 4.92 -18.77 16.15
C ALA A 131 6.10 -19.44 15.44
N LEU A 132 6.66 -18.82 14.41
CA LEU A 132 7.85 -19.31 13.70
C LEU A 132 9.11 -19.15 14.56
N TYR A 133 9.23 -18.03 15.27
CA TYR A 133 10.32 -17.78 16.20
C TYR A 133 10.30 -18.78 17.37
N ASP A 134 9.13 -18.98 18.00
CA ASP A 134 8.97 -19.92 19.13
C ASP A 134 9.31 -21.38 18.72
N LYS A 135 9.16 -21.73 17.44
CA LYS A 135 9.55 -23.02 16.87
C LYS A 135 11.04 -23.09 16.48
N GLY A 136 11.81 -22.03 16.65
CA GLY A 136 13.20 -21.96 16.20
C GLY A 136 13.41 -22.03 14.69
N GLN A 137 12.36 -21.73 13.90
CA GLN A 137 12.41 -21.77 12.43
C GLN A 137 12.93 -20.49 11.80
N ILE A 138 12.86 -19.37 12.54
CA ILE A 138 13.37 -18.07 12.10
C ILE A 138 14.06 -17.35 13.25
N GLU A 139 14.97 -16.46 12.90
CA GLU A 139 15.54 -15.45 13.77
C GLU A 139 14.97 -14.08 13.42
N LEU A 140 14.58 -13.30 14.41
CA LEU A 140 14.01 -11.97 14.21
C LEU A 140 15.08 -10.91 14.45
N CYS A 141 15.24 -10.00 13.48
CA CYS A 141 16.08 -8.83 13.56
C CYS A 141 15.24 -7.58 13.44
N MET A 142 15.57 -6.56 14.22
CA MET A 142 14.93 -5.26 14.11
C MET A 142 15.82 -4.26 13.39
N SER A 143 15.21 -3.32 12.66
CA SER A 143 15.88 -2.08 12.25
C SER A 143 15.70 -1.01 13.33
N PRO A 144 16.66 -0.07 13.48
CA PRO A 144 16.45 1.09 14.31
C PRO A 144 15.17 1.83 13.93
N TYR A 145 14.46 2.40 14.88
CA TYR A 145 13.23 3.16 14.62
C TYR A 145 13.43 4.19 13.51
N ALA A 146 12.45 4.28 12.60
CA ALA A 146 12.49 5.14 11.40
C ALA A 146 13.67 4.89 10.44
N HIS A 147 14.38 3.78 10.59
CA HIS A 147 15.43 3.29 9.69
C HIS A 147 16.48 4.33 9.30
N PRO A 148 17.17 4.99 10.27
CA PRO A 148 18.20 5.97 9.96
C PRO A 148 19.41 5.30 9.32
N ILE A 149 20.13 6.03 8.48
CA ILE A 149 21.43 5.61 7.98
C ILE A 149 22.45 5.93 9.09
N VAL A 150 22.57 5.05 10.08
CA VAL A 150 23.39 5.25 11.27
C VAL A 150 24.85 5.61 10.94
N PRO A 151 25.54 4.96 9.98
CA PRO A 151 26.90 5.37 9.62
C PRO A 151 27.00 6.85 9.27
N LEU A 152 26.06 7.41 8.50
CA LEU A 152 26.07 8.83 8.12
C LEU A 152 25.79 9.77 9.30
N LEU A 153 25.07 9.32 10.32
CA LEU A 153 24.86 10.11 11.54
C LEU A 153 26.12 10.23 12.38
N LEU A 154 27.00 9.21 12.32
CA LEU A 154 28.23 9.15 13.10
C LEU A 154 29.41 9.77 12.37
N ASP A 155 29.55 9.49 11.07
CA ASP A 155 30.61 10.00 10.21
C ASP A 155 30.10 10.15 8.77
N ILE A 156 29.96 11.38 8.32
CA ILE A 156 29.47 11.70 6.96
C ILE A 156 30.42 11.16 5.88
N ASN A 157 31.71 11.00 6.16
CA ASN A 157 32.66 10.46 5.19
C ASN A 157 32.35 9.02 4.79
N THR A 158 31.57 8.27 5.56
CA THR A 158 31.10 6.93 5.19
C THR A 158 30.30 6.92 3.88
N ALA A 159 29.73 8.06 3.47
CA ALA A 159 29.07 8.20 2.18
C ALA A 159 30.00 7.84 1.00
N ARG A 160 31.30 8.11 1.13
CA ARG A 160 32.32 7.81 0.10
C ARG A 160 32.53 6.31 -0.14
N GLN A 161 32.10 5.45 0.79
CA GLN A 161 32.14 4.00 0.58
C GLN A 161 31.15 3.55 -0.53
N ALA A 162 30.01 4.24 -0.64
CA ALA A 162 29.03 3.96 -1.68
C ALA A 162 29.19 4.87 -2.93
N TRP A 163 29.66 6.09 -2.72
CA TRP A 163 29.90 7.07 -3.79
C TRP A 163 31.22 7.84 -3.52
N PRO A 164 32.37 7.36 -4.08
CA PRO A 164 33.70 7.91 -3.78
C PRO A 164 33.84 9.42 -4.06
N ASP A 165 33.25 9.91 -5.14
CA ASP A 165 33.37 11.30 -5.61
C ASP A 165 32.27 12.23 -5.10
N VAL A 166 31.46 11.80 -4.10
CA VAL A 166 30.38 12.61 -3.57
C VAL A 166 30.91 13.90 -2.93
N THR A 167 30.27 15.02 -3.25
CA THR A 167 30.52 16.29 -2.56
C THR A 167 29.85 16.24 -1.19
N LEU A 168 30.66 16.29 -0.14
CA LEU A 168 30.18 16.26 1.25
C LEU A 168 29.99 17.68 1.80
N PRO A 169 29.09 17.87 2.78
CA PRO A 169 28.98 19.13 3.52
C PRO A 169 30.26 19.39 4.33
N ASN A 170 30.49 20.65 4.73
CA ASN A 170 31.65 21.05 5.53
C ASN A 170 31.64 20.55 7.00
N SER A 171 30.82 19.55 7.30
CA SER A 171 30.72 18.93 8.63
C SER A 171 31.17 17.48 8.55
N THR A 172 31.92 17.02 9.53
CA THR A 172 32.39 15.63 9.59
C THR A 172 31.36 14.68 10.17
N CYS A 173 30.39 15.18 10.90
CA CYS A 173 29.31 14.37 11.48
C CYS A 173 28.01 15.18 11.61
N TYR A 174 26.91 14.47 11.77
CA TYR A 174 25.63 15.08 12.11
C TYR A 174 25.64 15.55 13.58
N ALA A 175 25.23 16.80 13.82
CA ALA A 175 25.17 17.33 15.19
C ALA A 175 24.29 16.44 16.10
N GLY A 176 24.86 15.90 17.18
CA GLY A 176 24.18 14.96 18.06
C GLY A 176 23.93 13.56 17.45
N GLY A 177 24.67 13.18 16.41
CA GLY A 177 24.50 11.91 15.69
C GLY A 177 24.54 10.67 16.58
N GLU A 178 25.46 10.62 17.54
CA GLU A 178 25.54 9.51 18.50
C GLU A 178 24.32 9.40 19.41
N VAL A 179 23.90 10.53 19.99
CA VAL A 179 22.70 10.58 20.86
C VAL A 179 21.45 10.18 20.08
N ARG A 180 21.33 10.67 18.83
CA ARG A 180 20.23 10.34 17.94
C ARG A 180 20.25 8.87 17.54
N SER A 181 21.39 8.31 17.22
CA SER A 181 21.56 6.88 16.91
C SER A 181 21.14 5.99 18.07
N LYS A 182 21.58 6.32 19.30
CA LYS A 182 21.14 5.62 20.53
C LYS A 182 19.63 5.71 20.73
N TRP A 183 19.05 6.89 20.47
CA TRP A 183 17.61 7.08 20.57
C TRP A 183 16.85 6.19 19.57
N HIS A 184 17.25 6.16 18.31
CA HIS A 184 16.61 5.32 17.28
C HIS A 184 16.70 3.82 17.61
N LEU A 185 17.85 3.35 18.09
CA LEU A 185 18.03 1.98 18.55
C LEU A 185 17.11 1.66 19.74
N THR A 186 17.10 2.54 20.75
CA THR A 186 16.26 2.35 21.94
C THR A 186 14.76 2.34 21.58
N GLN A 187 14.31 3.21 20.68
CA GLN A 187 12.92 3.19 20.23
C GLN A 187 12.60 1.94 19.40
N GLY A 188 13.52 1.48 18.55
CA GLY A 188 13.39 0.22 17.82
C GLY A 188 13.17 -0.96 18.77
N ILE A 189 14.02 -1.11 19.80
CA ILE A 189 13.91 -2.18 20.81
C ILE A 189 12.57 -2.12 21.55
N LYS A 190 12.08 -0.93 21.89
CA LYS A 190 10.78 -0.78 22.58
C LYS A 190 9.57 -1.16 21.74
N THR A 191 9.73 -1.09 20.42
CA THR A 191 8.62 -1.38 19.47
C THR A 191 8.64 -2.85 19.04
N PHE A 192 9.81 -3.47 19.07
CA PHE A 192 10.05 -4.87 18.75
C PHE A 192 9.55 -5.81 19.86
#